data_62c5616d82ab9f9f8944d30fcf947bec
#
_entry.id   62c5616d82ab9f9f8944d30fcf947bec
#
_cell.length_a   1.000
_cell.length_b   1.000
_cell.length_c   1.000
_cell.angle_alpha   90.00
_cell.angle_beta   90.00
_cell.angle_gamma   90.00
#
_symmetry.space_group_name_H-M   'P 1'
#
loop_
_entity.id
_entity.type
_entity.pdbx_description
1 polymer ?
#
loop_
_entity_poly.entity_id
_entity_poly.type
_entity_poly.pdbx_seq_one_letter_code
_entity_poly.pdbx_strand_id
1 'polypeptide(L)'
;MIERTKILVVDDEEVVRLSLLRTLSGEHCKVVVVWNGKDALQMMEQQKFDVVLLDLRMPGMSGMAVLKTIKERWPESEVIIITGYPAVDSAKEAVTLGAYDYLAKPVGPDEVINAANGAMLHKRWALRSDQPVVRAGMQ
;
A
#
# COMPACT_ATOMS: atom_id res chain seq x y z
N MET A 1 9.28 10.81 20.48
CA MET A 1 7.92 10.71 19.91
C MET A 1 7.90 9.65 18.80
N ILE A 2 6.93 8.77 18.84
CA ILE A 2 6.81 7.71 17.83
C ILE A 2 5.94 8.23 16.70
N GLU A 3 6.48 8.21 15.48
CA GLU A 3 5.69 8.55 14.31
C GLU A 3 4.72 7.44 13.99
N ARG A 4 3.52 7.82 13.62
CA ARG A 4 2.51 6.86 13.18
C ARG A 4 2.76 6.48 11.72
N THR A 5 2.63 5.20 11.42
CA THR A 5 2.57 4.73 10.04
C THR A 5 1.24 5.19 9.45
N LYS A 6 1.29 5.84 8.30
CA LYS A 6 0.08 6.29 7.61
C LYS A 6 -0.27 5.31 6.52
N ILE A 7 -1.47 4.77 6.59
CA ILE A 7 -1.96 3.76 5.66
C ILE A 7 -3.21 4.29 4.95
N LEU A 8 -3.21 4.19 3.63
CA LEU A 8 -4.38 4.51 2.81
C LEU A 8 -5.01 3.22 2.33
N VAL A 9 -6.30 3.06 2.56
CA VAL A 9 -7.07 1.91 2.08
C VAL A 9 -7.97 2.38 0.94
N VAL A 10 -7.86 1.75 -0.21
CA VAL A 10 -8.61 2.10 -1.42
C VAL A 10 -9.39 0.87 -1.86
N ASP A 11 -10.69 0.84 -1.59
CA ASP A 11 -11.56 -0.28 -1.92
C ASP A 11 -12.99 0.22 -2.02
N ASP A 12 -13.74 -0.21 -3.02
CA ASP A 12 -15.13 0.22 -3.21
C ASP A 12 -16.11 -0.56 -2.34
N GLU A 13 -15.68 -1.62 -1.67
CA GLU A 13 -16.53 -2.41 -0.80
C GLU A 13 -16.44 -1.92 0.65
N GLU A 14 -17.57 -1.48 1.19
CA GLU A 14 -17.63 -0.95 2.56
C GLU A 14 -17.15 -1.97 3.59
N VAL A 15 -17.57 -3.23 3.45
CA VAL A 15 -17.19 -4.29 4.39
C VAL A 15 -15.67 -4.45 4.46
N VAL A 16 -15.01 -4.38 3.31
CA VAL A 16 -13.54 -4.49 3.23
C VAL A 16 -12.89 -3.28 3.90
N ARG A 17 -13.37 -2.07 3.58
CA ARG A 17 -12.82 -0.84 4.19
C ARG A 17 -12.92 -0.88 5.70
N LEU A 18 -14.08 -1.26 6.23
CA LEU A 18 -14.29 -1.30 7.69
C LEU A 18 -13.43 -2.37 8.34
N SER A 19 -13.31 -3.53 7.71
CA SER A 19 -12.48 -4.62 8.22
C SER A 19 -11.00 -4.19 8.31
N LEU A 20 -10.49 -3.59 7.26
CA LEU A 20 -9.10 -3.14 7.23
C LEU A 20 -8.86 -1.97 8.20
N LEU A 21 -9.82 -1.07 8.30
CA LEU A 21 -9.74 0.03 9.27
C LEU A 21 -9.62 -0.50 10.69
N ARG A 22 -10.44 -1.47 11.08
CA ARG A 22 -10.39 -2.08 12.41
C ARG A 22 -9.09 -2.83 12.64
N THR A 23 -8.65 -3.58 11.64
CA THR A 23 -7.46 -4.42 11.76
C THR A 23 -6.19 -3.60 11.93
N LEU A 24 -6.08 -2.49 11.20
CA LEU A 24 -4.83 -1.72 11.09
C LEU A 24 -4.78 -0.49 11.98
N SER A 25 -5.92 0.05 12.41
CA SER A 25 -5.93 1.26 13.24
C SER A 25 -5.39 1.00 14.65
N GLY A 26 -4.67 1.96 15.19
CA GLY A 26 -4.15 1.85 16.54
C GLY A 26 -3.21 2.99 16.87
N GLU A 27 -2.46 2.85 17.95
CA GLU A 27 -1.54 3.89 18.41
C GLU A 27 -0.43 4.17 17.42
N HIS A 28 -0.03 3.14 16.65
CA HIS A 28 1.11 3.24 15.75
C HIS A 28 0.71 3.39 14.29
N CYS A 29 -0.59 3.33 13.97
CA CYS A 29 -1.07 3.42 12.61
C CYS A 29 -2.25 4.38 12.52
N LYS A 30 -2.16 5.29 11.56
CA LYS A 30 -3.30 6.13 11.18
C LYS A 30 -3.80 5.62 9.83
N VAL A 31 -5.06 5.22 9.78
CA VAL A 31 -5.66 4.65 8.57
C VAL A 31 -6.69 5.61 8.00
N VAL A 32 -6.58 5.90 6.72
CA VAL A 32 -7.53 6.70 5.97
C VAL A 32 -8.14 5.79 4.90
N VAL A 33 -9.46 5.83 4.74
CA VAL A 33 -10.14 4.99 3.75
C VAL A 33 -10.79 5.86 2.69
N VAL A 34 -10.67 5.42 1.44
CA VAL A 34 -11.36 6.01 0.29
C VAL A 34 -11.91 4.87 -0.55
N TRP A 35 -12.85 5.15 -1.46
CA TRP A 35 -13.52 4.09 -2.18
C TRP A 35 -13.38 4.17 -3.70
N ASN A 36 -12.49 4.98 -4.19
CA ASN A 36 -12.17 5.00 -5.62
C ASN A 36 -10.76 5.57 -5.84
N GLY A 37 -10.26 5.38 -7.06
CA GLY A 37 -8.90 5.78 -7.40
C GLY A 37 -8.70 7.29 -7.44
N LYS A 38 -9.69 8.03 -7.91
CA LYS A 38 -9.61 9.49 -7.99
C LYS A 38 -9.41 10.09 -6.61
N ASP A 39 -10.21 9.64 -5.63
CA ASP A 39 -10.11 10.13 -4.27
C ASP A 39 -8.78 9.71 -3.63
N ALA A 40 -8.28 8.50 -3.97
CA ALA A 40 -6.98 8.05 -3.49
C ALA A 40 -5.86 8.99 -3.93
N LEU A 41 -5.84 9.35 -5.21
CA LEU A 41 -4.80 10.24 -5.73
C LEU A 41 -4.91 11.64 -5.14
N GLN A 42 -6.13 12.16 -4.97
CA GLN A 42 -6.34 13.44 -4.32
C GLN A 42 -5.84 13.44 -2.89
N MET A 43 -6.11 12.36 -2.15
CA MET A 43 -5.65 12.24 -0.78
C MET A 43 -4.13 12.22 -0.69
N MET A 44 -3.48 11.52 -1.64
CA MET A 44 -2.01 11.44 -1.67
C MET A 44 -1.36 12.77 -2.05
N GLU A 45 -2.08 13.65 -2.73
CA GLU A 45 -1.59 15.01 -2.98
C GLU A 45 -1.61 15.86 -1.71
N GLN A 46 -2.51 15.56 -0.80
CA GLN A 46 -2.69 16.34 0.43
C GLN A 46 -1.78 15.88 1.57
N GLN A 47 -1.46 14.60 1.64
CA GLN A 47 -0.62 14.07 2.70
C GLN A 47 0.13 12.82 2.22
N LYS A 48 1.24 12.53 2.89
CA LYS A 48 2.06 11.35 2.56
C LYS A 48 1.50 10.11 3.23
N PHE A 49 1.58 9.00 2.50
CA PHE A 49 1.23 7.68 3.03
C PHE A 49 2.42 6.75 2.89
N ASP A 50 2.62 5.95 3.92
CA ASP A 50 3.71 4.96 3.93
C ASP A 50 3.31 3.72 3.15
N VAL A 51 2.06 3.27 3.32
CA VAL A 51 1.54 2.05 2.71
C VAL A 51 0.17 2.35 2.13
N VAL A 52 -0.10 1.83 0.94
CA VAL A 52 -1.40 1.91 0.29
C VAL A 52 -1.90 0.50 0.03
N LEU A 53 -3.08 0.17 0.55
CA LEU A 53 -3.77 -1.08 0.27
C LEU A 53 -4.79 -0.80 -0.82
N LEU A 54 -4.67 -1.44 -1.96
CA LEU A 54 -5.35 -1.03 -3.19
C LEU A 54 -6.06 -2.19 -3.85
N ASP A 55 -7.36 -2.06 -4.05
CA ASP A 55 -8.15 -3.00 -4.83
C ASP A 55 -7.93 -2.75 -6.32
N LEU A 56 -7.85 -3.82 -7.10
CA LEU A 56 -7.67 -3.71 -8.55
C LEU A 56 -8.97 -3.39 -9.28
N ARG A 57 -10.09 -3.87 -8.77
CA ARG A 57 -11.38 -3.69 -9.46
C ARG A 57 -12.25 -2.69 -8.74
N MET A 58 -12.31 -1.51 -9.32
CA MET A 58 -13.14 -0.41 -8.83
C MET A 58 -13.78 0.28 -10.00
N PRO A 59 -14.98 0.86 -9.81
CA PRO A 59 -15.59 1.68 -10.85
C PRO A 59 -14.73 2.89 -11.19
N GLY A 60 -14.68 3.27 -12.44
CA GLY A 60 -13.89 4.40 -12.90
C GLY A 60 -12.45 4.01 -13.14
N MET A 61 -11.51 4.67 -12.45
CA MET A 61 -10.09 4.39 -12.63
C MET A 61 -9.75 3.02 -12.05
N SER A 62 -9.10 2.17 -12.85
CA SER A 62 -8.68 0.84 -12.40
C SER A 62 -7.59 0.92 -11.34
N GLY A 63 -7.55 -0.09 -10.47
CA GLY A 63 -6.49 -0.16 -9.47
C GLY A 63 -5.10 -0.22 -10.08
N MET A 64 -4.94 -0.86 -11.23
CA MET A 64 -3.64 -0.94 -11.89
C MET A 64 -3.17 0.45 -12.35
N ALA A 65 -4.08 1.28 -12.86
CA ALA A 65 -3.76 2.66 -13.24
C ALA A 65 -3.39 3.49 -12.01
N VAL A 66 -4.08 3.27 -10.89
CA VAL A 66 -3.75 3.95 -9.62
C VAL A 66 -2.36 3.54 -9.15
N LEU A 67 -2.04 2.24 -9.17
CA LEU A 67 -0.72 1.74 -8.79
C LEU A 67 0.38 2.41 -9.62
N LYS A 68 0.20 2.43 -10.93
CA LYS A 68 1.18 3.05 -11.82
C LYS A 68 1.41 4.51 -11.45
N THR A 69 0.34 5.27 -11.25
CA THR A 69 0.43 6.68 -10.90
C THR A 69 1.12 6.89 -9.57
N ILE A 70 0.78 6.08 -8.55
CA ILE A 70 1.40 6.20 -7.24
C ILE A 70 2.91 5.97 -7.33
N LYS A 71 3.33 4.93 -8.03
CA LYS A 71 4.76 4.60 -8.12
C LYS A 71 5.53 5.61 -8.95
N GLU A 72 4.88 6.29 -9.89
CA GLU A 72 5.51 7.37 -10.65
C GLU A 72 5.65 8.65 -9.84
N ARG A 73 4.63 9.01 -9.05
CA ARG A 73 4.59 10.28 -8.34
C ARG A 73 5.10 10.20 -6.91
N TRP A 74 4.88 9.09 -6.24
CA TRP A 74 5.27 8.89 -4.83
C TRP A 74 5.95 7.53 -4.68
N PRO A 75 7.15 7.36 -5.28
CA PRO A 75 7.81 6.04 -5.32
C PRO A 75 8.15 5.47 -3.96
N GLU A 76 8.26 6.29 -2.93
CA GLU A 76 8.53 5.81 -1.58
C GLU A 76 7.31 5.26 -0.86
N SER A 77 6.10 5.46 -1.40
CA SER A 77 4.89 4.83 -0.85
C SER A 77 4.82 3.39 -1.34
N GLU A 78 4.77 2.44 -0.41
CA GLU A 78 4.65 1.03 -0.78
C GLU A 78 3.19 0.68 -1.05
N VAL A 79 2.94 -0.09 -2.10
CA VAL A 79 1.58 -0.46 -2.49
C VAL A 79 1.41 -1.97 -2.37
N ILE A 80 0.35 -2.37 -1.68
CA ILE A 80 -0.07 -3.76 -1.55
C ILE A 80 -1.40 -3.89 -2.27
N ILE A 81 -1.46 -4.78 -3.25
CA ILE A 81 -2.70 -5.07 -3.96
C ILE A 81 -3.51 -6.07 -3.16
N ILE A 82 -4.81 -5.80 -2.99
CA ILE A 82 -5.74 -6.75 -2.36
C ILE A 82 -6.93 -6.90 -3.31
N THR A 83 -7.10 -8.08 -3.90
CA THR A 83 -8.11 -8.27 -4.94
C THR A 83 -8.95 -9.53 -4.73
N GLY A 84 -10.25 -9.43 -5.05
CA GLY A 84 -11.15 -10.57 -5.08
C GLY A 84 -11.04 -11.40 -6.36
N TYR A 85 -10.27 -10.93 -7.33
CA TYR A 85 -10.13 -11.57 -8.65
C TYR A 85 -8.65 -11.80 -8.96
N PRO A 86 -7.96 -12.64 -8.19
CA PRO A 86 -6.53 -12.85 -8.41
C PRO A 86 -6.29 -13.59 -9.72
N ALA A 87 -5.25 -13.16 -10.44
CA ALA A 87 -4.84 -13.78 -11.69
C ALA A 87 -3.32 -13.65 -11.82
N VAL A 88 -2.70 -14.62 -12.49
CA VAL A 88 -1.24 -14.63 -12.67
C VAL A 88 -0.78 -13.41 -13.45
N ASP A 89 -1.51 -13.05 -14.51
CA ASP A 89 -1.13 -11.92 -15.35
C ASP A 89 -1.22 -10.60 -14.61
N SER A 90 -2.28 -10.39 -13.82
CA SER A 90 -2.40 -9.16 -13.03
C SER A 90 -1.37 -9.10 -11.91
N ALA A 91 -1.03 -10.24 -11.31
CA ALA A 91 0.02 -10.28 -10.29
C ALA A 91 1.37 -9.91 -10.89
N LYS A 92 1.69 -10.43 -12.07
CA LYS A 92 2.94 -10.09 -12.78
C LYS A 92 2.99 -8.62 -13.14
N GLU A 93 1.89 -8.08 -13.64
CA GLU A 93 1.81 -6.66 -14.00
C GLU A 93 2.00 -5.79 -12.76
N ALA A 94 1.36 -6.14 -11.66
CA ALA A 94 1.48 -5.38 -10.41
C ALA A 94 2.92 -5.33 -9.91
N VAL A 95 3.62 -6.47 -9.93
CA VAL A 95 5.02 -6.54 -9.54
C VAL A 95 5.89 -5.69 -10.46
N THR A 96 5.66 -5.78 -11.77
CA THR A 96 6.39 -4.98 -12.76
C THR A 96 6.21 -3.49 -12.52
N LEU A 97 5.02 -3.07 -12.10
CA LEU A 97 4.72 -1.67 -11.81
C LEU A 97 5.21 -1.23 -10.42
N GLY A 98 5.76 -2.15 -9.63
CA GLY A 98 6.37 -1.79 -8.35
C GLY A 98 5.55 -2.07 -7.11
N ALA A 99 4.49 -2.88 -7.20
CA ALA A 99 3.75 -3.29 -6.00
C ALA A 99 4.64 -4.11 -5.09
N TYR A 100 4.53 -3.86 -3.79
CA TYR A 100 5.28 -4.62 -2.81
C TYR A 100 4.73 -6.04 -2.66
N ASP A 101 3.41 -6.20 -2.66
CA ASP A 101 2.77 -7.50 -2.46
C ASP A 101 1.42 -7.54 -3.17
N TYR A 102 0.88 -8.76 -3.32
CA TYR A 102 -0.35 -9.01 -4.04
C TYR A 102 -1.12 -10.11 -3.26
N LEU A 103 -2.24 -9.72 -2.65
CA LEU A 103 -3.01 -10.60 -1.78
C LEU A 103 -4.40 -10.86 -2.37
N ALA A 104 -4.89 -12.09 -2.19
CA ALA A 104 -6.24 -12.46 -2.64
C ALA A 104 -7.24 -12.30 -1.49
N LYS A 105 -8.42 -11.74 -1.79
CA LYS A 105 -9.52 -11.69 -0.83
C LYS A 105 -10.15 -13.08 -0.69
N PRO A 106 -10.63 -13.43 0.50
CA PRO A 106 -10.61 -12.65 1.73
C PRO A 106 -9.25 -12.74 2.41
N VAL A 107 -8.77 -11.60 2.94
CA VAL A 107 -7.50 -11.56 3.67
C VAL A 107 -7.77 -11.63 5.16
N GLY A 108 -7.02 -12.48 5.85
CA GLY A 108 -7.09 -12.55 7.30
C GLY A 108 -6.34 -11.39 7.95
N PRO A 109 -6.66 -11.09 9.23
CA PRO A 109 -5.98 -9.99 9.94
C PRO A 109 -4.47 -10.15 9.99
N ASP A 110 -3.98 -11.36 10.29
CA ASP A 110 -2.53 -11.60 10.37
C ASP A 110 -1.84 -11.40 9.04
N GLU A 111 -2.49 -11.83 7.96
CA GLU A 111 -1.94 -11.71 6.62
C GLU A 111 -1.73 -10.25 6.23
N VAL A 112 -2.75 -9.41 6.47
CA VAL A 112 -2.66 -8.00 6.10
C VAL A 112 -1.70 -7.24 7.02
N ILE A 113 -1.67 -7.58 8.31
CA ILE A 113 -0.73 -6.97 9.26
C ILE A 113 0.71 -7.31 8.87
N ASN A 114 0.98 -8.57 8.55
CA ASN A 114 2.31 -9.00 8.15
C ASN A 114 2.75 -8.34 6.85
N ALA A 115 1.85 -8.19 5.88
CA ALA A 115 2.16 -7.54 4.63
C ALA A 115 2.48 -6.04 4.86
N ALA A 116 1.69 -5.36 5.68
CA ALA A 116 1.92 -3.95 5.98
C ALA A 116 3.24 -3.74 6.71
N ASN A 117 3.54 -4.61 7.69
CA ASN A 117 4.82 -4.54 8.41
C ASN A 117 6.00 -4.80 7.47
N GLY A 118 5.87 -5.78 6.58
CA GLY A 118 6.89 -6.07 5.58
C GLY A 118 7.14 -4.89 4.66
N ALA A 119 6.07 -4.24 4.21
CA ALA A 119 6.17 -3.05 3.36
C ALA A 119 6.91 -1.92 4.07
N MET A 120 6.63 -1.69 5.35
CA MET A 120 7.32 -0.66 6.13
C MET A 120 8.80 -0.97 6.30
N LEU A 121 9.14 -2.22 6.55
CA LEU A 121 10.55 -2.62 6.64
C LEU A 121 11.25 -2.44 5.30
N HIS A 122 10.61 -2.80 4.21
CA HIS A 122 11.16 -2.62 2.86
C HIS A 122 11.40 -1.14 2.57
N LYS A 123 10.44 -0.29 2.90
CA LYS A 123 10.56 1.15 2.70
C LYS A 123 11.75 1.72 3.48
N ARG A 124 11.89 1.35 4.74
CA ARG A 124 13.00 1.82 5.58
C ARG A 124 14.34 1.34 5.04
N TRP A 125 14.41 0.10 4.62
CA TRP A 125 15.62 -0.46 4.06
C TRP A 125 16.02 0.26 2.77
N ALA A 126 15.06 0.51 1.88
CA ALA A 126 15.33 1.19 0.63
C ALA A 126 15.85 2.62 0.85
N LEU A 127 15.26 3.34 1.81
CA LEU A 127 15.73 4.69 2.14
C LEU A 127 17.13 4.68 2.72
N ARG A 128 17.46 3.68 3.54
CA ARG A 128 18.79 3.56 4.15
C ARG A 128 19.85 3.18 3.13
N SER A 129 19.51 2.35 2.17
CA SER A 129 20.48 1.89 1.16
C SER A 129 20.90 3.01 0.20
N ASP A 130 20.16 4.12 0.16
CA ASP A 130 20.54 5.28 -0.63
C ASP A 130 21.58 6.17 0.08
N GLN A 131 21.92 5.86 1.32
CA GLN A 131 22.89 6.66 2.09
C GLN A 131 24.30 6.07 1.99
N PRO A 132 25.28 6.87 1.56
CA PRO A 132 26.66 6.36 1.42
C PRO A 132 27.24 5.78 2.69
N VAL A 133 26.90 6.37 3.83
CA VAL A 133 27.39 5.91 5.14
C VAL A 133 26.97 4.46 5.40
N VAL A 134 25.75 4.10 5.01
CA VAL A 134 25.27 2.73 5.19
C VAL A 134 26.10 1.74 4.41
N ARG A 135 26.45 2.07 3.16
CA ARG A 135 27.26 1.19 2.33
C ARG A 135 28.63 1.00 2.91
N ALA A 136 29.26 2.07 3.35
CA ALA A 136 30.58 2.01 3.96
C ALA A 136 30.59 1.12 5.20
N GLY A 137 29.56 1.19 6.00
CA GLY A 137 29.46 0.40 7.21
C GLY A 137 29.23 -1.08 6.98
N MET A 138 28.89 -1.47 5.78
CA MET A 138 28.61 -2.86 5.45
C MET A 138 29.83 -3.65 4.99
N GLN A 139 30.97 -3.06 4.96
CA GLN A 139 32.21 -3.72 4.52
C GLN A 139 32.71 -4.78 5.47
#